data_eb66891153dc467091922e667fd56c8c
#
_entry.id   eb66891153dc467091922e667fd56c8c
#
_cell.length_a   1.000
_cell.length_b   1.000
_cell.length_c   1.000
_cell.angle_alpha   90.00
_cell.angle_beta   90.00
_cell.angle_gamma   90.00
#
_symmetry.space_group_name_H-M   'P 1'
#
loop_
_entity.id
_entity.type
_entity.pdbx_description
1 polymer ?
#
loop_
_entity_poly.entity_id
_entity_poly.type
_entity_poly.pdbx_seq_one_letter_code
_entity_poly.pdbx_strand_id
1 'polypeptide(L)'
;MHKTNKYIGAILAALLVSFNVNAKVLEGSVATVNGRPILASEYNAYLQGVLDQYQATMPQALEQPHAKDILGKEVLQELITKELLFQAAEEAKIQVKDSEIDAGINEIKARFIIDEKTGKEDKAGADKRFNEALKKQNMTLKRYKEKIKKEVAVRKLMTEQLTKTVKPVQEADVKALFDNVQAVLKNDTKKMKALEKKDPAKLEEAQAIAAKLKQLTAEQVRIGHIYLAVTKDMKPADVKKKEELAKQIKKELDNGLDFSAAVQKYTEDKAALASGGDMILIKGIAPKEIDEKAFTLAVGKVSAPIKTDLGFHIIKVKEKRAERTVEFNDIAQQLGQYIAQQRVQEAMGEYVKGLSDKADIKITKTFDMDKEAPKAEGKKEEVKK
;
A
#
# COMPACT_ATOMS: atom_id res chain seq x y z
N MET A 1 -18.23 1.52 -10.42
CA MET A 1 -18.37 0.98 -9.06
C MET A 1 -17.55 -0.31 -8.95
N HIS A 2 -16.23 -0.23 -8.84
CA HIS A 2 -15.38 -1.41 -8.54
C HIS A 2 -14.08 -0.90 -7.92
N LYS A 3 -14.12 -0.61 -6.62
CA LYS A 3 -12.91 -0.27 -5.83
C LYS A 3 -12.95 -0.99 -4.48
N THR A 4 -13.00 -2.33 -4.50
CA THR A 4 -13.00 -3.10 -3.26
C THR A 4 -12.21 -4.38 -3.43
N ASN A 5 -10.89 -4.32 -3.59
CA ASN A 5 -10.10 -5.56 -3.42
C ASN A 5 -8.59 -5.31 -3.26
N LYS A 6 -8.16 -4.32 -2.46
CA LYS A 6 -6.72 -4.12 -2.22
C LYS A 6 -6.17 -4.70 -0.91
N TYR A 7 -6.97 -5.38 -0.07
CA TYR A 7 -6.57 -5.62 1.33
C TYR A 7 -6.65 -7.09 1.82
N ILE A 8 -6.79 -8.08 0.94
CA ILE A 8 -6.86 -9.49 1.38
C ILE A 8 -5.46 -10.07 1.73
N GLY A 9 -4.37 -9.37 1.44
CA GLY A 9 -3.02 -9.84 1.71
C GLY A 9 -2.50 -9.69 3.16
N ALA A 10 -3.25 -9.01 4.06
CA ALA A 10 -2.78 -8.67 5.41
C ALA A 10 -3.43 -9.48 6.55
N ILE A 11 -4.15 -10.56 6.26
CA ILE A 11 -5.01 -11.30 7.23
C ILE A 11 -4.23 -12.02 8.35
N LEU A 12 -2.91 -11.95 8.40
CA LEU A 12 -2.10 -12.71 9.38
C LEU A 12 -1.18 -11.87 10.28
N ALA A 13 -1.39 -10.57 10.39
CA ALA A 13 -0.77 -9.80 11.47
C ALA A 13 -1.67 -9.89 12.70
N ALA A 14 -1.39 -10.86 13.60
CA ALA A 14 -2.00 -10.88 14.94
C ALA A 14 -1.55 -9.61 15.68
N LEU A 15 -2.32 -8.51 15.53
CA LEU A 15 -2.18 -7.32 16.35
C LEU A 15 -2.56 -7.70 17.78
N LEU A 16 -1.58 -7.67 18.66
CA LEU A 16 -1.79 -7.69 20.10
C LEU A 16 -2.38 -6.32 20.49
N VAL A 17 -3.69 -6.22 20.54
CA VAL A 17 -4.40 -5.00 20.92
C VAL A 17 -4.71 -5.03 22.39
N SER A 18 -4.39 -3.95 23.10
CA SER A 18 -4.57 -3.80 24.54
C SER A 18 -6.04 -3.63 24.90
N PHE A 19 -6.57 -4.52 25.76
CA PHE A 19 -7.90 -4.37 26.36
C PHE A 19 -7.81 -3.80 27.76
N ASN A 20 -8.33 -2.60 27.95
CA ASN A 20 -8.72 -2.14 29.29
C ASN A 20 -10.22 -2.37 29.44
N VAL A 21 -10.61 -3.44 30.09
CA VAL A 21 -12.02 -3.66 30.46
C VAL A 21 -12.14 -3.77 31.97
N ASN A 22 -12.47 -2.64 32.59
CA ASN A 22 -13.14 -2.62 33.88
C ASN A 22 -14.60 -2.26 33.62
N ALA A 23 -15.49 -3.26 33.62
CA ALA A 23 -16.87 -3.22 34.10
C ALA A 23 -17.64 -4.45 33.56
N LYS A 24 -18.47 -5.06 34.39
CA LYS A 24 -19.58 -5.91 33.97
C LYS A 24 -20.60 -5.07 33.19
N VAL A 25 -20.32 -4.83 31.92
CA VAL A 25 -21.31 -4.32 30.97
C VAL A 25 -21.85 -5.55 30.26
N LEU A 26 -23.17 -5.67 30.15
CA LEU A 26 -23.80 -6.57 29.18
C LEU A 26 -23.17 -6.24 27.83
N GLU A 27 -22.30 -7.13 27.35
CA GLU A 27 -21.46 -6.89 26.20
C GLU A 27 -22.35 -6.88 24.95
N GLY A 28 -22.58 -5.69 24.39
CA GLY A 28 -23.36 -5.55 23.15
C GLY A 28 -22.62 -6.16 21.96
N SER A 29 -23.38 -6.65 20.98
CA SER A 29 -22.82 -7.09 19.70
C SER A 29 -22.90 -5.97 18.67
N VAL A 30 -21.87 -5.87 17.81
CA VAL A 30 -21.85 -4.96 16.66
C VAL A 30 -22.41 -5.59 15.40
N ALA A 31 -22.42 -6.92 15.34
CA ALA A 31 -23.06 -7.71 14.30
C ALA A 31 -23.32 -9.13 14.81
N THR A 32 -24.16 -9.89 14.06
CA THR A 32 -24.26 -11.35 14.21
C THR A 32 -24.07 -12.01 12.85
N VAL A 33 -23.45 -13.18 12.84
CA VAL A 33 -23.23 -14.02 11.65
C VAL A 33 -23.80 -15.41 11.94
N ASN A 34 -24.88 -15.79 11.29
CA ASN A 34 -25.62 -17.04 11.56
C ASN A 34 -25.94 -17.21 13.05
N GLY A 35 -26.39 -16.11 13.69
CA GLY A 35 -26.71 -16.08 15.12
C GLY A 35 -25.52 -15.98 16.07
N ARG A 36 -24.27 -16.07 15.62
CA ARG A 36 -23.08 -15.86 16.48
C ARG A 36 -22.72 -14.37 16.56
N PRO A 37 -22.60 -13.81 17.76
CA PRO A 37 -22.31 -12.38 17.92
C PRO A 37 -20.83 -12.06 17.69
N ILE A 38 -20.59 -10.94 17.00
CA ILE A 38 -19.32 -10.22 17.02
C ILE A 38 -19.44 -9.17 18.12
N LEU A 39 -18.61 -9.30 19.13
CA LEU A 39 -18.73 -8.48 20.35
C LEU A 39 -18.18 -7.07 20.13
N ALA A 40 -18.79 -6.09 20.78
CA ALA A 40 -18.35 -4.70 20.72
C ALA A 40 -16.93 -4.52 21.26
N SER A 41 -16.55 -5.29 22.29
CA SER A 41 -15.18 -5.28 22.81
C SER A 41 -14.14 -5.75 21.78
N GLU A 42 -14.44 -6.81 21.04
CA GLU A 42 -13.58 -7.34 19.99
C GLU A 42 -13.42 -6.32 18.86
N TYR A 43 -14.54 -5.77 18.39
CA TYR A 43 -14.54 -4.73 17.36
C TYR A 43 -13.74 -3.49 17.79
N ASN A 44 -14.01 -2.95 18.98
CA ASN A 44 -13.33 -1.74 19.46
C ASN A 44 -11.83 -1.95 19.62
N ALA A 45 -11.43 -3.09 20.10
CA ALA A 45 -10.03 -3.44 20.25
C ALA A 45 -9.30 -3.55 18.90
N TYR A 46 -9.95 -4.19 17.93
CA TYR A 46 -9.39 -4.32 16.59
C TYR A 46 -9.27 -2.95 15.92
N LEU A 47 -10.33 -2.14 16.00
CA LEU A 47 -10.35 -0.77 15.47
C LEU A 47 -9.26 0.10 16.11
N GLN A 48 -9.08 0.02 17.44
CA GLN A 48 -8.04 0.79 18.12
C GLN A 48 -6.65 0.42 17.58
N GLY A 49 -6.36 -0.87 17.39
CA GLY A 49 -5.08 -1.30 16.81
C GLY A 49 -4.85 -0.79 15.40
N VAL A 50 -5.89 -0.75 14.57
CA VAL A 50 -5.82 -0.17 13.23
C VAL A 50 -5.55 1.34 13.31
N LEU A 51 -6.26 2.05 14.18
CA LEU A 51 -6.06 3.50 14.36
C LEU A 51 -4.65 3.83 14.87
N ASP A 52 -4.13 3.06 15.82
CA ASP A 52 -2.76 3.23 16.35
C ASP A 52 -1.71 3.01 15.24
N GLN A 53 -1.93 2.02 14.39
CA GLN A 53 -1.05 1.78 13.23
C GLN A 53 -1.09 2.95 12.24
N TYR A 54 -2.28 3.45 11.88
CA TYR A 54 -2.43 4.61 11.00
C TYR A 54 -1.80 5.86 11.60
N GLN A 55 -1.99 6.08 12.91
CA GLN A 55 -1.36 7.19 13.64
C GLN A 55 0.18 7.14 13.55
N ALA A 56 0.76 5.94 13.60
CA ALA A 56 2.21 5.76 13.53
C ALA A 56 2.79 5.88 12.11
N THR A 57 2.03 5.45 11.09
CA THR A 57 2.55 5.32 9.71
C THR A 57 2.00 6.35 8.73
N MET A 58 0.76 6.79 8.91
CA MET A 58 0.04 7.69 8.00
C MET A 58 -0.93 8.62 8.76
N PRO A 59 -0.47 9.46 9.70
CA PRO A 59 -1.35 10.26 10.56
C PRO A 59 -2.30 11.17 9.77
N GLN A 60 -1.85 11.70 8.63
CA GLN A 60 -2.67 12.56 7.76
C GLN A 60 -3.90 11.84 7.18
N ALA A 61 -3.87 10.52 7.04
CA ALA A 61 -5.02 9.74 6.58
C ALA A 61 -6.18 9.78 7.57
N LEU A 62 -5.90 9.94 8.87
CA LEU A 62 -6.91 10.05 9.92
C LEU A 62 -7.57 11.43 10.01
N GLU A 63 -7.00 12.45 9.37
CA GLU A 63 -7.55 13.81 9.29
C GLU A 63 -8.64 13.93 8.21
N GLN A 64 -8.75 12.93 7.32
CA GLN A 64 -9.79 12.93 6.29
C GLN A 64 -11.19 12.81 6.90
N PRO A 65 -12.20 13.46 6.32
CA PRO A 65 -13.59 13.33 6.77
C PRO A 65 -14.00 11.85 6.83
N HIS A 66 -14.67 11.46 7.92
CA HIS A 66 -15.15 10.10 8.15
C HIS A 66 -14.10 8.97 8.15
N ALA A 67 -12.80 9.30 8.24
CA ALA A 67 -11.72 8.30 8.21
C ALA A 67 -11.93 7.17 9.24
N LYS A 68 -12.34 7.52 10.47
CA LYS A 68 -12.61 6.53 11.53
C LYS A 68 -13.81 5.65 11.21
N ASP A 69 -14.85 6.18 10.58
CA ASP A 69 -16.03 5.40 10.17
C ASP A 69 -15.70 4.45 9.03
N ILE A 70 -14.90 4.91 8.07
CA ILE A 70 -14.43 4.09 6.95
C ILE A 70 -13.61 2.91 7.49
N LEU A 71 -12.61 3.18 8.33
CA LEU A 71 -11.81 2.14 8.97
C LEU A 71 -12.66 1.24 9.88
N GLY A 72 -13.64 1.81 10.58
CA GLY A 72 -14.58 1.05 11.38
C GLY A 72 -15.44 0.07 10.58
N LYS A 73 -15.91 0.47 9.40
CA LYS A 73 -16.62 -0.42 8.48
C LYS A 73 -15.73 -1.53 7.93
N GLU A 74 -14.49 -1.20 7.57
CA GLU A 74 -13.51 -2.18 7.11
C GLU A 74 -13.20 -3.22 8.20
N VAL A 75 -12.98 -2.78 9.43
CA VAL A 75 -12.77 -3.66 10.60
C VAL A 75 -13.97 -4.56 10.83
N LEU A 76 -15.19 -4.01 10.78
CA LEU A 76 -16.39 -4.81 10.95
C LEU A 76 -16.53 -5.87 9.85
N GLN A 77 -16.28 -5.50 8.61
CA GLN A 77 -16.33 -6.43 7.48
C GLN A 77 -15.27 -7.53 7.60
N GLU A 78 -14.08 -7.19 8.10
CA GLU A 78 -13.03 -8.17 8.35
C GLU A 78 -13.42 -9.16 9.45
N LEU A 79 -14.02 -8.69 10.55
CA LEU A 79 -14.51 -9.55 11.62
C LEU A 79 -15.65 -10.47 11.14
N ILE A 80 -16.58 -9.97 10.34
CA ILE A 80 -17.62 -10.78 9.71
C ILE A 80 -17.00 -11.86 8.83
N THR A 81 -16.03 -11.50 8.00
CA THR A 81 -15.32 -12.44 7.13
C THR A 81 -14.57 -13.51 7.93
N LYS A 82 -13.89 -13.13 9.03
CA LYS A 82 -13.23 -14.08 9.93
C LYS A 82 -14.21 -15.07 10.54
N GLU A 83 -15.36 -14.59 10.99
CA GLU A 83 -16.39 -15.44 11.59
C GLU A 83 -16.99 -16.41 10.53
N LEU A 84 -17.27 -15.94 9.33
CA LEU A 84 -17.73 -16.78 8.22
C LEU A 84 -16.74 -17.90 7.90
N LEU A 85 -15.47 -17.57 7.76
CA LEU A 85 -14.40 -18.54 7.47
C LEU A 85 -14.22 -19.53 8.63
N PHE A 86 -14.38 -19.06 9.86
CA PHE A 86 -14.30 -19.92 11.03
C PHE A 86 -15.46 -20.92 11.08
N GLN A 87 -16.70 -20.45 10.84
CA GLN A 87 -17.87 -21.33 10.77
C GLN A 87 -17.72 -22.36 9.64
N ALA A 88 -17.22 -21.93 8.47
CA ALA A 88 -16.95 -22.84 7.36
C ALA A 88 -15.86 -23.89 7.70
N ALA A 89 -14.84 -23.53 8.49
CA ALA A 89 -13.84 -24.49 8.94
C ALA A 89 -14.40 -25.50 9.95
N GLU A 90 -15.34 -25.09 10.80
CA GLU A 90 -16.05 -25.98 11.72
C GLU A 90 -16.97 -26.93 10.95
N GLU A 91 -17.76 -26.41 9.99
CA GLU A 91 -18.64 -27.19 9.14
C GLU A 91 -17.88 -28.24 8.31
N ALA A 92 -16.71 -27.84 7.76
CA ALA A 92 -15.80 -28.74 7.06
C ALA A 92 -15.05 -29.69 7.98
N LYS A 93 -15.25 -29.62 9.32
CA LYS A 93 -14.61 -30.45 10.34
C LYS A 93 -13.07 -30.47 10.23
N ILE A 94 -12.48 -29.32 9.96
CA ILE A 94 -11.03 -29.19 9.81
C ILE A 94 -10.33 -29.58 11.13
N GLN A 95 -9.51 -30.61 11.07
CA GLN A 95 -8.75 -31.07 12.24
C GLN A 95 -7.49 -30.25 12.44
N VAL A 96 -7.29 -29.76 13.66
CA VAL A 96 -6.08 -29.03 14.07
C VAL A 96 -5.39 -29.84 15.16
N LYS A 97 -4.12 -30.21 14.93
CA LYS A 97 -3.30 -30.93 15.90
C LYS A 97 -2.69 -29.97 16.93
N ASP A 98 -2.47 -30.44 18.15
CA ASP A 98 -1.83 -29.61 19.20
C ASP A 98 -0.44 -29.12 18.76
N SER A 99 0.31 -29.92 18.01
CA SER A 99 1.61 -29.50 17.45
C SER A 99 1.51 -28.32 16.48
N GLU A 100 0.39 -28.17 15.75
CA GLU A 100 0.14 -27.03 14.86
C GLU A 100 -0.22 -25.78 15.65
N ILE A 101 -0.93 -25.94 16.78
CA ILE A 101 -1.23 -24.84 17.71
C ILE A 101 0.06 -24.35 18.38
N ASP A 102 0.87 -25.27 18.87
CA ASP A 102 2.14 -24.94 19.51
C ASP A 102 3.12 -24.29 18.51
N ALA A 103 3.16 -24.75 17.26
CA ALA A 103 3.95 -24.11 16.20
C ALA A 103 3.48 -22.66 15.96
N GLY A 104 2.17 -22.41 15.85
CA GLY A 104 1.62 -21.06 15.72
C GLY A 104 1.97 -20.15 16.91
N ILE A 105 1.93 -20.69 18.13
CA ILE A 105 2.33 -19.94 19.32
C ILE A 105 3.83 -19.62 19.30
N ASN A 106 4.67 -20.56 18.90
CA ASN A 106 6.10 -20.36 18.84
C ASN A 106 6.49 -19.33 17.77
N GLU A 107 5.78 -19.28 16.65
CA GLU A 107 5.96 -18.24 15.64
C GLU A 107 5.67 -16.83 16.22
N ILE A 108 4.62 -16.70 17.03
CA ILE A 108 4.34 -15.42 17.70
C ILE A 108 5.38 -15.13 18.78
N LYS A 109 5.79 -16.12 19.60
CA LYS A 109 6.83 -15.96 20.62
C LYS A 109 8.17 -15.52 20.01
N ALA A 110 8.48 -15.93 18.79
CA ALA A 110 9.67 -15.50 18.08
C ALA A 110 9.78 -13.98 17.91
N ARG A 111 8.65 -13.26 17.88
CA ARG A 111 8.61 -11.78 17.84
C ARG A 111 9.05 -11.14 19.17
N PHE A 112 9.00 -11.90 20.26
CA PHE A 112 9.41 -11.44 21.59
C PHE A 112 10.88 -11.79 21.94
N ILE A 113 11.63 -12.34 20.97
CA ILE A 113 13.03 -12.69 21.19
C ILE A 113 13.90 -11.42 21.33
N ILE A 114 13.57 -10.37 20.61
CA ILE A 114 14.26 -9.08 20.75
C ILE A 114 13.69 -8.35 21.96
N ASP A 115 14.54 -8.05 22.91
CA ASP A 115 14.19 -7.20 24.05
C ASP A 115 14.12 -5.73 23.60
N GLU A 116 12.93 -5.15 23.63
CA GLU A 116 12.68 -3.77 23.14
C GLU A 116 13.46 -2.71 23.91
N LYS A 117 13.84 -2.97 25.16
CA LYS A 117 14.58 -2.02 26.01
C LYS A 117 16.07 -2.01 25.70
N THR A 118 16.62 -3.19 25.38
CA THR A 118 18.05 -3.36 25.15
C THR A 118 18.42 -3.50 23.68
N GLY A 119 17.45 -3.79 22.79
CA GLY A 119 17.63 -4.12 21.39
C GLY A 119 18.39 -5.42 21.15
N LYS A 120 18.62 -6.22 22.20
CA LYS A 120 19.38 -7.48 22.10
C LYS A 120 18.47 -8.70 22.02
N GLU A 121 19.01 -9.74 21.41
CA GLU A 121 18.36 -11.05 21.36
C GLU A 121 18.39 -11.70 22.74
N ASP A 122 17.22 -12.04 23.27
CA ASP A 122 17.02 -12.73 24.56
C ASP A 122 15.93 -13.79 24.42
N LYS A 123 16.32 -14.97 23.99
CA LYS A 123 15.42 -16.12 23.83
C LYS A 123 14.84 -16.61 25.16
N ALA A 124 15.61 -16.56 26.25
CA ALA A 124 15.17 -17.01 27.55
C ALA A 124 14.07 -16.11 28.14
N GLY A 125 14.13 -14.80 27.88
CA GLY A 125 13.12 -13.84 28.30
C GLY A 125 11.88 -13.77 27.41
N ALA A 126 11.89 -14.37 26.21
CA ALA A 126 10.80 -14.30 25.25
C ALA A 126 9.47 -14.83 25.81
N ASP A 127 9.49 -15.97 26.51
CA ASP A 127 8.30 -16.55 27.16
C ASP A 127 7.70 -15.64 28.24
N LYS A 128 8.54 -14.99 29.01
CA LYS A 128 8.10 -14.04 30.03
C LYS A 128 7.43 -12.84 29.39
N ARG A 129 8.06 -12.23 28.39
CA ARG A 129 7.50 -11.07 27.64
C ARG A 129 6.19 -11.42 26.95
N PHE A 130 6.11 -12.59 26.32
CA PHE A 130 4.87 -13.08 25.73
C PHE A 130 3.75 -13.23 26.76
N ASN A 131 4.02 -13.86 27.91
CA ASN A 131 3.02 -14.02 28.98
C ASN A 131 2.62 -12.67 29.59
N GLU A 132 3.54 -11.72 29.71
CA GLU A 132 3.23 -10.35 30.16
C GLU A 132 2.34 -9.63 29.14
N ALA A 133 2.59 -9.81 27.83
CA ALA A 133 1.75 -9.28 26.78
C ALA A 133 0.33 -9.86 26.83
N LEU A 134 0.18 -11.17 27.04
CA LEU A 134 -1.14 -11.79 27.26
C LEU A 134 -1.86 -11.20 28.48
N LYS A 135 -1.15 -11.03 29.61
CA LYS A 135 -1.72 -10.44 30.83
C LYS A 135 -2.19 -9.00 30.60
N LYS A 136 -1.39 -8.19 29.92
CA LYS A 136 -1.78 -6.81 29.55
C LYS A 136 -3.08 -6.76 28.76
N GLN A 137 -3.38 -7.83 28.01
CA GLN A 137 -4.60 -7.96 27.20
C GLN A 137 -5.73 -8.70 27.93
N ASN A 138 -5.61 -8.95 29.23
CA ASN A 138 -6.55 -9.79 29.99
C ASN A 138 -6.84 -11.14 29.34
N MET A 139 -5.86 -11.70 28.61
CA MET A 139 -5.97 -12.95 27.87
C MET A 139 -5.22 -14.07 28.59
N THR A 140 -5.90 -15.19 28.83
CA THR A 140 -5.24 -16.40 29.35
C THR A 140 -4.59 -17.17 28.22
N LEU A 141 -3.53 -17.92 28.50
CA LEU A 141 -2.89 -18.81 27.51
C LEU A 141 -3.88 -19.82 26.91
N LYS A 142 -4.86 -20.29 27.69
CA LYS A 142 -5.92 -21.18 27.21
C LYS A 142 -6.77 -20.51 26.14
N ARG A 143 -7.28 -19.29 26.40
CA ARG A 143 -8.06 -18.52 25.40
C ARG A 143 -7.22 -18.19 24.18
N TYR A 144 -5.94 -17.93 24.37
CA TYR A 144 -5.03 -17.69 23.26
C TYR A 144 -4.82 -18.94 22.39
N LYS A 145 -4.64 -20.12 23.02
CA LYS A 145 -4.58 -21.40 22.28
C LYS A 145 -5.84 -21.67 21.46
N GLU A 146 -7.02 -21.39 22.00
CA GLU A 146 -8.28 -21.51 21.27
C GLU A 146 -8.33 -20.55 20.05
N LYS A 147 -7.85 -19.32 20.21
CA LYS A 147 -7.74 -18.36 19.11
C LYS A 147 -6.81 -18.89 18.02
N ILE A 148 -5.60 -19.34 18.38
CA ILE A 148 -4.63 -19.91 17.42
C ILE A 148 -5.22 -21.14 16.73
N LYS A 149 -5.93 -22.02 17.47
CA LYS A 149 -6.61 -23.18 16.88
C LYS A 149 -7.59 -22.76 15.79
N LYS A 150 -8.40 -21.73 16.02
CA LYS A 150 -9.33 -21.18 15.02
C LYS A 150 -8.60 -20.65 13.79
N GLU A 151 -7.54 -19.86 13.99
CA GLU A 151 -6.74 -19.31 12.90
C GLU A 151 -6.06 -20.41 12.06
N VAL A 152 -5.54 -21.44 12.70
CA VAL A 152 -4.96 -22.61 12.01
C VAL A 152 -6.04 -23.37 11.22
N ALA A 153 -7.24 -23.56 11.79
CA ALA A 153 -8.34 -24.22 11.09
C ALA A 153 -8.75 -23.44 9.83
N VAL A 154 -8.91 -22.13 9.94
CA VAL A 154 -9.22 -21.26 8.79
C VAL A 154 -8.11 -21.34 7.73
N ARG A 155 -6.84 -21.28 8.12
CA ARG A 155 -5.70 -21.38 7.20
C ARG A 155 -5.72 -22.71 6.45
N LYS A 156 -5.96 -23.83 7.15
CA LYS A 156 -6.06 -25.16 6.52
C LYS A 156 -7.23 -25.22 5.55
N LEU A 157 -8.42 -24.75 5.95
CA LEU A 157 -9.58 -24.65 5.07
C LEU A 157 -9.25 -23.88 3.79
N MET A 158 -8.68 -22.69 3.95
CA MET A 158 -8.32 -21.84 2.80
C MET A 158 -7.29 -22.52 1.89
N THR A 159 -6.27 -23.16 2.48
CA THR A 159 -5.29 -23.93 1.70
C THR A 159 -5.95 -25.05 0.89
N GLU A 160 -6.88 -25.81 1.49
CA GLU A 160 -7.62 -26.86 0.80
C GLU A 160 -8.49 -26.31 -0.32
N GLN A 161 -9.20 -25.20 -0.08
CA GLN A 161 -10.05 -24.58 -1.09
C GLN A 161 -9.21 -24.01 -2.24
N LEU A 162 -8.14 -23.28 -1.94
CA LEU A 162 -7.27 -22.72 -2.97
C LEU A 162 -6.60 -23.80 -3.81
N THR A 163 -6.18 -24.89 -3.21
CA THR A 163 -5.58 -26.03 -3.94
C THR A 163 -6.58 -26.66 -4.93
N LYS A 164 -7.88 -26.64 -4.60
CA LYS A 164 -8.95 -27.19 -5.47
C LYS A 164 -9.37 -26.23 -6.57
N THR A 165 -9.37 -24.91 -6.30
CA THR A 165 -9.99 -23.92 -7.17
C THR A 165 -8.99 -23.12 -8.00
N VAL A 166 -7.78 -22.85 -7.46
CA VAL A 166 -6.77 -22.04 -8.16
C VAL A 166 -6.06 -22.89 -9.22
N LYS A 167 -6.26 -22.51 -10.48
CA LYS A 167 -5.52 -23.13 -11.59
C LYS A 167 -4.05 -22.67 -11.58
N PRO A 168 -3.11 -23.60 -11.76
CA PRO A 168 -1.70 -23.23 -11.89
C PRO A 168 -1.48 -22.28 -13.06
N VAL A 169 -0.55 -21.36 -12.91
CA VAL A 169 -0.18 -20.43 -13.99
C VAL A 169 0.58 -21.19 -15.07
N GLN A 170 0.14 -21.04 -16.31
CA GLN A 170 0.79 -21.61 -17.48
C GLN A 170 1.63 -20.52 -18.19
N GLU A 171 2.64 -20.92 -18.93
CA GLU A 171 3.45 -19.99 -19.73
C GLU A 171 2.60 -19.16 -20.70
N ALA A 172 1.55 -19.77 -21.25
CA ALA A 172 0.60 -19.10 -22.14
C ALA A 172 -0.13 -17.93 -21.43
N ASP A 173 -0.45 -18.05 -20.13
CA ASP A 173 -1.06 -16.96 -19.37
C ASP A 173 -0.09 -15.78 -19.24
N VAL A 174 1.16 -16.09 -18.90
CA VAL A 174 2.22 -15.10 -18.74
C VAL A 174 2.50 -14.38 -20.05
N LYS A 175 2.55 -15.13 -21.14
CA LYS A 175 2.76 -14.58 -22.48
C LYS A 175 1.61 -13.70 -22.93
N ALA A 176 0.37 -14.11 -22.65
CA ALA A 176 -0.81 -13.31 -22.97
C ALA A 176 -0.81 -11.95 -22.23
N LEU A 177 -0.46 -11.96 -20.93
CA LEU A 177 -0.34 -10.71 -20.17
C LEU A 177 0.80 -9.85 -20.69
N PHE A 178 1.96 -10.44 -20.98
CA PHE A 178 3.09 -9.72 -21.58
C PHE A 178 2.72 -9.08 -22.91
N ASP A 179 2.02 -9.80 -23.80
CA ASP A 179 1.59 -9.29 -25.10
C ASP A 179 0.60 -8.11 -24.98
N ASN A 180 -0.26 -8.13 -23.95
CA ASN A 180 -1.14 -7.00 -23.63
C ASN A 180 -0.35 -5.79 -23.14
N VAL A 181 0.62 -6.01 -22.24
CA VAL A 181 1.51 -4.96 -21.72
C VAL A 181 2.35 -4.35 -22.86
N GLN A 182 2.88 -5.18 -23.76
CA GLN A 182 3.63 -4.73 -24.92
C GLN A 182 2.77 -3.90 -25.89
N ALA A 183 1.49 -4.25 -26.06
CA ALA A 183 0.56 -3.47 -26.88
C ALA A 183 0.39 -2.05 -26.33
N VAL A 184 0.33 -1.90 -25.00
CA VAL A 184 0.26 -0.60 -24.32
C VAL A 184 1.59 0.17 -24.47
N LEU A 185 2.72 -0.47 -24.19
CA LEU A 185 4.05 0.15 -24.30
C LEU A 185 4.35 0.67 -25.70
N LYS A 186 3.91 -0.07 -26.73
CA LYS A 186 4.09 0.28 -28.15
C LYS A 186 2.97 1.16 -28.73
N ASN A 187 1.98 1.58 -27.91
CA ASN A 187 0.80 2.32 -28.33
C ASN A 187 0.05 1.63 -29.50
N ASP A 188 -0.06 0.30 -29.49
CA ASP A 188 -0.82 -0.46 -30.48
C ASP A 188 -2.32 -0.26 -30.23
N THR A 189 -2.83 0.84 -30.79
CA THR A 189 -4.23 1.26 -30.61
C THR A 189 -5.24 0.23 -31.11
N LYS A 190 -4.88 -0.59 -32.12
CA LYS A 190 -5.75 -1.64 -32.65
C LYS A 190 -5.91 -2.77 -31.62
N LYS A 191 -4.80 -3.25 -31.05
CA LYS A 191 -4.83 -4.29 -30.02
C LYS A 191 -5.47 -3.79 -28.73
N MET A 192 -5.18 -2.56 -28.30
CA MET A 192 -5.79 -1.95 -27.12
C MET A 192 -7.32 -1.85 -27.24
N LYS A 193 -7.85 -1.35 -28.37
CA LYS A 193 -9.30 -1.30 -28.63
C LYS A 193 -9.94 -2.68 -28.68
N ALA A 194 -9.26 -3.68 -29.26
CA ALA A 194 -9.75 -5.04 -29.27
C ALA A 194 -9.80 -5.65 -27.87
N LEU A 195 -8.81 -5.37 -27.04
CA LEU A 195 -8.76 -5.82 -25.64
C LEU A 195 -9.82 -5.11 -24.81
N GLU A 196 -9.98 -3.79 -24.95
CA GLU A 196 -11.01 -3.00 -24.26
C GLU A 196 -12.42 -3.53 -24.54
N LYS A 197 -12.72 -3.86 -25.80
CA LYS A 197 -14.03 -4.42 -26.19
C LYS A 197 -14.25 -5.81 -25.61
N LYS A 198 -13.20 -6.64 -25.48
CA LYS A 198 -13.28 -8.03 -25.03
C LYS A 198 -13.25 -8.14 -23.51
N ASP A 199 -12.38 -7.40 -22.85
CA ASP A 199 -12.11 -7.49 -21.42
C ASP A 199 -11.44 -6.17 -20.95
N PRO A 200 -12.22 -5.15 -20.60
CA PRO A 200 -11.71 -3.85 -20.16
C PRO A 200 -10.75 -3.96 -18.96
N ALA A 201 -11.01 -4.91 -18.04
CA ALA A 201 -10.20 -5.09 -16.84
C ALA A 201 -8.77 -5.51 -17.18
N LYS A 202 -8.60 -6.37 -18.21
CA LYS A 202 -7.26 -6.75 -18.70
C LYS A 202 -6.53 -5.61 -19.38
N LEU A 203 -7.23 -4.67 -20.00
CA LEU A 203 -6.59 -3.47 -20.53
C LEU A 203 -6.11 -2.56 -19.39
N GLU A 204 -6.94 -2.34 -18.38
CA GLU A 204 -6.58 -1.58 -17.17
C GLU A 204 -5.36 -2.20 -16.46
N GLU A 205 -5.36 -3.52 -16.30
CA GLU A 205 -4.24 -4.29 -15.76
C GLU A 205 -2.95 -4.07 -16.57
N ALA A 206 -3.03 -4.24 -17.89
CA ALA A 206 -1.89 -4.05 -18.78
C ALA A 206 -1.38 -2.60 -18.75
N GLN A 207 -2.27 -1.61 -18.68
CA GLN A 207 -1.91 -0.19 -18.55
C GLN A 207 -1.18 0.10 -17.24
N ALA A 208 -1.65 -0.46 -16.12
CA ALA A 208 -1.02 -0.28 -14.81
C ALA A 208 0.40 -0.86 -14.78
N ILE A 209 0.58 -2.08 -15.34
CA ILE A 209 1.89 -2.72 -15.45
C ILE A 209 2.80 -1.95 -16.40
N ALA A 210 2.29 -1.55 -17.56
CA ALA A 210 3.05 -0.80 -18.57
C ALA A 210 3.52 0.55 -18.03
N ALA A 211 2.69 1.28 -17.28
CA ALA A 211 3.05 2.54 -16.65
C ALA A 211 4.23 2.36 -15.67
N LYS A 212 4.19 1.32 -14.85
CA LYS A 212 5.27 0.98 -13.93
C LYS A 212 6.56 0.59 -14.66
N LEU A 213 6.45 -0.23 -15.70
CA LEU A 213 7.60 -0.63 -16.52
C LEU A 213 8.21 0.57 -17.25
N LYS A 214 7.38 1.44 -17.83
CA LYS A 214 7.84 2.66 -18.50
C LYS A 214 8.67 3.55 -17.55
N GLN A 215 8.23 3.67 -16.31
CA GLN A 215 8.97 4.40 -15.28
C GLN A 215 10.35 3.77 -14.99
N LEU A 216 10.42 2.43 -14.93
CA LEU A 216 11.64 1.67 -14.62
C LEU A 216 12.62 1.60 -15.80
N THR A 217 12.13 1.70 -17.04
CA THR A 217 12.90 1.49 -18.27
C THR A 217 13.15 2.75 -19.07
N ALA A 218 12.45 3.85 -18.76
CA ALA A 218 12.67 5.14 -19.39
C ALA A 218 14.13 5.60 -19.28
N GLU A 219 14.54 6.46 -20.19
CA GLU A 219 15.82 7.17 -20.09
C GLU A 219 15.88 7.94 -18.76
N GLN A 220 16.96 7.75 -18.02
CA GLN A 220 17.18 8.35 -16.70
C GLN A 220 18.51 9.08 -16.67
N VAL A 221 18.53 10.17 -15.92
CA VAL A 221 19.76 10.93 -15.67
C VAL A 221 19.85 11.17 -14.15
N ARG A 222 20.97 10.76 -13.55
CA ARG A 222 21.32 11.16 -12.20
C ARG A 222 22.03 12.50 -12.26
N ILE A 223 21.51 13.47 -11.52
CA ILE A 223 22.05 14.82 -11.47
C ILE A 223 22.36 15.23 -10.02
N GLY A 224 23.31 16.17 -9.87
CA GLY A 224 23.35 17.06 -8.72
C GLY A 224 22.53 18.29 -9.06
N HIS A 225 21.81 18.89 -8.12
CA HIS A 225 20.89 20.00 -8.33
C HIS A 225 21.08 21.10 -7.28
N ILE A 226 21.24 22.34 -7.73
CA ILE A 226 21.22 23.56 -6.94
C ILE A 226 19.97 24.34 -7.33
N TYR A 227 19.17 24.76 -6.37
CA TYR A 227 17.93 25.46 -6.58
C TYR A 227 17.89 26.80 -5.84
N LEU A 228 17.54 27.86 -6.54
CA LEU A 228 17.28 29.18 -6.03
C LEU A 228 15.84 29.54 -6.30
N ALA A 229 15.01 29.56 -5.29
CA ALA A 229 13.56 29.74 -5.40
C ALA A 229 13.20 31.17 -5.85
N VAL A 230 12.21 31.27 -6.72
CA VAL A 230 11.53 32.53 -7.07
C VAL A 230 10.04 32.36 -6.84
N THR A 231 9.48 33.19 -5.97
CA THR A 231 8.05 33.18 -5.65
C THR A 231 7.30 34.24 -6.51
N LYS A 232 6.01 34.04 -6.71
CA LYS A 232 5.19 34.90 -7.58
C LYS A 232 5.09 36.35 -7.07
N ASP A 233 5.27 36.55 -5.78
CA ASP A 233 5.22 37.86 -5.08
C ASP A 233 6.61 38.53 -4.97
N MET A 234 7.66 37.85 -5.45
CA MET A 234 9.03 38.40 -5.42
C MET A 234 9.18 39.61 -6.34
N LYS A 235 9.78 40.68 -5.83
CA LYS A 235 10.02 41.91 -6.61
C LYS A 235 11.01 41.64 -7.76
N PRO A 236 10.84 42.26 -8.93
CA PRO A 236 11.73 42.08 -10.08
C PRO A 236 13.23 42.30 -9.77
N ALA A 237 13.54 43.23 -8.87
CA ALA A 237 14.89 43.50 -8.44
C ALA A 237 15.51 42.30 -7.67
N ASP A 238 14.71 41.58 -6.87
CA ASP A 238 15.19 40.43 -6.12
C ASP A 238 15.29 39.18 -7.01
N VAL A 239 14.39 39.02 -7.98
CA VAL A 239 14.53 38.01 -9.04
C VAL A 239 15.85 38.20 -9.80
N LYS A 240 16.21 39.46 -10.14
CA LYS A 240 17.47 39.78 -10.81
C LYS A 240 18.68 39.42 -9.93
N LYS A 241 18.62 39.67 -8.63
CA LYS A 241 19.68 39.24 -7.68
C LYS A 241 19.87 37.71 -7.67
N LYS A 242 18.77 36.96 -7.71
CA LYS A 242 18.83 35.49 -7.82
C LYS A 242 19.46 35.03 -9.12
N GLU A 243 19.15 35.69 -10.23
CA GLU A 243 19.77 35.41 -11.53
C GLU A 243 21.28 35.65 -11.48
N GLU A 244 21.72 36.81 -10.95
CA GLU A 244 23.14 37.11 -10.80
C GLU A 244 23.85 36.13 -9.86
N LEU A 245 23.20 35.73 -8.77
CA LEU A 245 23.71 34.69 -7.87
C LEU A 245 23.88 33.34 -8.61
N ALA A 246 22.89 32.94 -9.43
CA ALA A 246 23.01 31.73 -10.22
C ALA A 246 24.21 31.78 -11.20
N LYS A 247 24.44 32.92 -11.83
CA LYS A 247 25.62 33.14 -12.71
C LYS A 247 26.91 33.07 -11.92
N GLN A 248 26.94 33.65 -10.71
CA GLN A 248 28.10 33.60 -9.82
C GLN A 248 28.40 32.15 -9.41
N ILE A 249 27.40 31.40 -8.98
CA ILE A 249 27.55 29.96 -8.61
C ILE A 249 28.16 29.19 -9.78
N LYS A 250 27.63 29.39 -11.00
CA LYS A 250 28.18 28.74 -12.20
C LYS A 250 29.67 29.07 -12.39
N LYS A 251 30.04 30.33 -12.22
CA LYS A 251 31.46 30.76 -12.33
C LYS A 251 32.32 30.11 -11.26
N GLU A 252 31.87 30.01 -10.02
CA GLU A 252 32.60 29.34 -8.94
C GLU A 252 32.79 27.84 -9.25
N LEU A 253 31.75 27.17 -9.79
CA LEU A 253 31.81 25.78 -10.21
C LEU A 253 32.80 25.57 -11.38
N ASP A 254 32.84 26.51 -12.35
CA ASP A 254 33.78 26.47 -13.47
C ASP A 254 35.24 26.71 -13.00
N ASN A 255 35.41 27.42 -11.90
CA ASN A 255 36.72 27.67 -11.24
C ASN A 255 37.11 26.53 -10.27
N GLY A 256 36.34 25.41 -10.24
CA GLY A 256 36.72 24.21 -9.48
C GLY A 256 36.08 24.07 -8.12
N LEU A 257 35.09 24.91 -7.77
CA LEU A 257 34.27 24.63 -6.57
C LEU A 257 33.58 23.27 -6.70
N ASP A 258 33.72 22.43 -5.68
CA ASP A 258 33.01 21.14 -5.64
C ASP A 258 31.49 21.35 -5.67
N PHE A 259 30.80 20.53 -6.45
CA PHE A 259 29.35 20.69 -6.65
C PHE A 259 28.56 20.43 -5.38
N SER A 260 28.96 19.43 -4.56
CA SER A 260 28.27 19.14 -3.29
C SER A 260 28.50 20.26 -2.28
N ALA A 261 29.70 20.86 -2.26
CA ALA A 261 29.99 22.04 -1.44
C ALA A 261 29.14 23.24 -1.88
N ALA A 262 28.97 23.44 -3.20
CA ALA A 262 28.07 24.46 -3.74
C ALA A 262 26.59 24.21 -3.37
N VAL A 263 26.14 22.95 -3.39
CA VAL A 263 24.79 22.58 -2.91
C VAL A 263 24.62 23.00 -1.46
N GLN A 264 25.53 22.62 -0.58
CA GLN A 264 25.45 22.97 0.85
C GLN A 264 25.45 24.49 1.10
N LYS A 265 26.18 25.23 0.28
CA LYS A 265 26.33 26.68 0.43
C LYS A 265 25.15 27.48 -0.13
N TYR A 266 24.57 27.04 -1.23
CA TYR A 266 23.69 27.87 -2.05
C TYR A 266 22.28 27.36 -2.25
N THR A 267 22.02 26.02 -2.17
CA THR A 267 20.67 25.52 -2.48
C THR A 267 19.64 25.96 -1.44
N GLU A 268 18.51 26.39 -1.91
CA GLU A 268 17.36 26.71 -1.07
C GLU A 268 16.39 25.51 -0.91
N ASP A 269 16.67 24.41 -1.60
CA ASP A 269 15.98 23.14 -1.39
C ASP A 269 16.56 22.41 -0.18
N LYS A 270 15.93 22.59 0.97
CA LYS A 270 16.36 21.95 2.22
C LYS A 270 16.30 20.42 2.19
N ALA A 271 15.38 19.85 1.42
CA ALA A 271 15.26 18.39 1.28
C ALA A 271 16.44 17.80 0.52
N ALA A 272 17.01 18.55 -0.44
CA ALA A 272 18.15 18.13 -1.22
C ALA A 272 19.50 18.21 -0.45
N LEU A 273 19.57 18.95 0.67
CA LEU A 273 20.81 19.08 1.44
C LEU A 273 21.35 17.73 1.93
N ALA A 274 20.48 16.86 2.45
CA ALA A 274 20.87 15.54 2.97
C ALA A 274 21.47 14.62 1.91
N SER A 275 21.03 14.74 0.65
CA SER A 275 21.52 13.96 -0.50
C SER A 275 22.67 14.65 -1.25
N GLY A 276 23.13 15.82 -0.79
CA GLY A 276 24.09 16.64 -1.55
C GLY A 276 23.57 17.11 -2.91
N GLY A 277 22.24 17.28 -3.01
CA GLY A 277 21.55 17.66 -4.24
C GLY A 277 21.30 16.52 -5.23
N ASP A 278 21.64 15.27 -4.88
CA ASP A 278 21.47 14.13 -5.77
C ASP A 278 20.01 13.80 -6.01
N MET A 279 19.64 13.67 -7.28
CA MET A 279 18.32 13.21 -7.70
C MET A 279 18.40 12.48 -9.04
N ILE A 280 17.39 11.62 -9.28
CA ILE A 280 17.22 10.92 -10.55
C ILE A 280 16.05 11.57 -11.29
N LEU A 281 16.31 12.02 -12.49
CA LEU A 281 15.28 12.49 -13.42
C LEU A 281 14.93 11.37 -14.39
N ILE A 282 13.63 11.19 -14.59
CA ILE A 282 13.07 10.33 -15.62
C ILE A 282 12.63 11.26 -16.78
N LYS A 283 13.00 10.93 -17.98
CA LYS A 283 12.71 11.77 -19.17
C LYS A 283 11.22 12.10 -19.29
N GLY A 284 10.92 13.36 -19.45
CA GLY A 284 9.55 13.87 -19.63
C GLY A 284 8.76 14.08 -18.35
N ILE A 285 9.38 13.97 -17.15
CA ILE A 285 8.71 14.23 -15.84
C ILE A 285 9.08 15.58 -15.27
N ALA A 286 10.35 16.01 -15.40
CA ALA A 286 10.79 17.31 -14.90
C ALA A 286 10.25 18.47 -15.76
N PRO A 287 10.28 19.73 -15.26
CA PRO A 287 10.02 20.90 -16.09
C PRO A 287 10.85 20.85 -17.38
N LYS A 288 10.24 21.23 -18.50
CA LYS A 288 10.80 21.06 -19.84
C LYS A 288 12.23 21.60 -19.96
N GLU A 289 12.50 22.75 -19.37
CA GLU A 289 13.80 23.43 -19.43
C GLU A 289 14.90 22.64 -18.70
N ILE A 290 14.54 21.98 -17.59
CA ILE A 290 15.44 21.11 -16.84
C ILE A 290 15.63 19.79 -17.59
N ASP A 291 14.54 19.19 -18.06
CA ASP A 291 14.54 17.92 -18.76
C ASP A 291 15.45 17.99 -20.02
N GLU A 292 15.22 18.97 -20.88
CA GLU A 292 16.04 19.17 -22.09
C GLU A 292 17.51 19.32 -21.77
N LYS A 293 17.87 20.07 -20.73
CA LYS A 293 19.29 20.27 -20.35
C LYS A 293 19.89 19.02 -19.72
N ALA A 294 19.18 18.34 -18.81
CA ALA A 294 19.66 17.15 -18.15
C ALA A 294 19.98 16.02 -19.13
N PHE A 295 19.09 15.82 -20.12
CA PHE A 295 19.25 14.73 -21.08
C PHE A 295 20.21 15.04 -22.24
N THR A 296 20.46 16.33 -22.56
CA THR A 296 21.42 16.72 -23.61
C THR A 296 22.84 16.95 -23.09
N LEU A 297 22.99 17.45 -21.85
CA LEU A 297 24.31 17.75 -21.27
C LEU A 297 25.14 16.48 -21.06
N ALA A 298 26.42 16.52 -21.41
CA ALA A 298 27.32 15.38 -21.21
C ALA A 298 27.57 15.07 -19.72
N VAL A 299 27.85 13.80 -19.40
CA VAL A 299 28.22 13.37 -18.05
C VAL A 299 29.42 14.15 -17.53
N GLY A 300 29.39 14.55 -16.28
CA GLY A 300 30.41 15.37 -15.62
C GLY A 300 30.24 16.88 -15.84
N LYS A 301 29.43 17.32 -16.77
CA LYS A 301 29.25 18.74 -17.09
C LYS A 301 28.22 19.41 -16.21
N VAL A 302 28.43 20.71 -15.97
CA VAL A 302 27.54 21.61 -15.20
C VAL A 302 26.81 22.52 -16.19
N SER A 303 25.49 22.65 -16.04
CA SER A 303 24.68 23.52 -16.88
C SER A 303 24.98 25.02 -16.63
N ALA A 304 24.67 25.86 -17.61
CA ALA A 304 24.36 27.26 -17.30
C ALA A 304 23.11 27.33 -16.38
N PRO A 305 22.86 28.46 -15.70
CA PRO A 305 21.64 28.67 -14.97
C PRO A 305 20.40 28.43 -15.85
N ILE A 306 19.49 27.58 -15.40
CA ILE A 306 18.23 27.23 -16.07
C ILE A 306 17.13 27.99 -15.34
N LYS A 307 16.35 28.79 -16.06
CA LYS A 307 15.22 29.50 -15.49
C LYS A 307 13.94 28.71 -15.72
N THR A 308 13.14 28.55 -14.68
CA THR A 308 11.77 28.02 -14.73
C THR A 308 10.82 28.95 -14.00
N ASP A 309 9.53 28.66 -13.97
CA ASP A 309 8.54 29.42 -13.18
C ASP A 309 8.78 29.30 -11.67
N LEU A 310 9.54 28.31 -11.22
CA LEU A 310 9.85 28.07 -9.80
C LEU A 310 11.14 28.79 -9.36
N GLY A 311 12.00 29.19 -10.31
CA GLY A 311 13.28 29.86 -9.98
C GLY A 311 14.41 29.49 -10.91
N PHE A 312 15.64 29.55 -10.37
CA PHE A 312 16.85 29.25 -11.11
C PHE A 312 17.44 27.92 -10.63
N HIS A 313 17.87 27.10 -11.58
CA HIS A 313 18.41 25.77 -11.36
C HIS A 313 19.79 25.65 -12.00
N ILE A 314 20.72 24.99 -11.32
CA ILE A 314 22.01 24.59 -11.87
C ILE A 314 22.11 23.09 -11.65
N ILE A 315 22.38 22.34 -12.72
CA ILE A 315 22.51 20.90 -12.65
C ILE A 315 23.88 20.43 -13.09
N LYS A 316 24.36 19.34 -12.46
CA LYS A 316 25.55 18.59 -12.89
C LYS A 316 25.11 17.18 -13.24
N VAL A 317 25.31 16.75 -14.47
CA VAL A 317 25.02 15.38 -14.89
C VAL A 317 26.07 14.45 -14.29
N LYS A 318 25.64 13.47 -13.50
CA LYS A 318 26.52 12.48 -12.84
C LYS A 318 26.55 11.15 -13.59
N GLU A 319 25.37 10.71 -14.07
CA GLU A 319 25.21 9.43 -14.74
C GLU A 319 24.03 9.50 -15.70
N LYS A 320 24.11 8.79 -16.82
CA LYS A 320 22.99 8.60 -17.76
C LYS A 320 22.71 7.14 -17.94
N ARG A 321 21.43 6.81 -17.96
CA ARG A 321 20.92 5.47 -18.23
C ARG A 321 19.99 5.55 -19.42
N ALA A 322 20.37 4.91 -20.51
CA ALA A 322 19.53 4.87 -21.71
C ALA A 322 18.21 4.15 -21.46
N GLU A 323 17.18 4.53 -22.20
CA GLU A 323 15.95 3.76 -22.29
C GLU A 323 16.26 2.32 -22.72
N ARG A 324 15.57 1.36 -22.12
CA ARG A 324 15.67 -0.04 -22.50
C ARG A 324 14.30 -0.64 -22.80
N THR A 325 14.25 -1.51 -23.78
CA THR A 325 13.08 -2.37 -24.01
C THR A 325 13.02 -3.48 -22.97
N VAL A 326 11.82 -3.91 -22.64
CA VAL A 326 11.56 -5.06 -21.75
C VAL A 326 11.25 -6.26 -22.62
N GLU A 327 12.11 -7.27 -22.55
CA GLU A 327 11.89 -8.54 -23.19
C GLU A 327 11.11 -9.49 -22.29
N PHE A 328 10.47 -10.51 -22.88
CA PHE A 328 9.65 -11.46 -22.13
C PHE A 328 10.41 -12.09 -20.95
N ASN A 329 11.62 -12.56 -21.19
CA ASN A 329 12.45 -13.22 -20.19
C ASN A 329 12.86 -12.32 -19.02
N ASP A 330 12.83 -10.98 -19.20
CA ASP A 330 13.20 -10.03 -18.14
C ASP A 330 12.20 -10.02 -17.02
N ILE A 331 10.90 -10.27 -17.32
CA ILE A 331 9.79 -10.10 -16.37
C ILE A 331 8.83 -11.28 -16.30
N ALA A 332 9.08 -12.37 -17.05
CA ALA A 332 8.18 -13.52 -17.10
C ALA A 332 7.91 -14.11 -15.71
N GLN A 333 8.95 -14.23 -14.88
CA GLN A 333 8.80 -14.74 -13.51
C GLN A 333 7.92 -13.81 -12.67
N GLN A 334 8.13 -12.51 -12.73
CA GLN A 334 7.37 -11.52 -11.97
C GLN A 334 5.90 -11.48 -12.44
N LEU A 335 5.66 -11.55 -13.75
CA LEU A 335 4.30 -11.64 -14.30
C LEU A 335 3.62 -12.95 -13.86
N GLY A 336 4.33 -14.06 -13.86
CA GLY A 336 3.83 -15.35 -13.37
C GLY A 336 3.42 -15.30 -11.90
N GLN A 337 4.27 -14.71 -11.05
CA GLN A 337 3.96 -14.49 -9.63
C GLN A 337 2.75 -13.57 -9.45
N TYR A 338 2.68 -12.50 -10.24
CA TYR A 338 1.55 -11.57 -10.23
C TYR A 338 0.24 -12.29 -10.58
N ILE A 339 0.20 -13.07 -11.67
CA ILE A 339 -0.98 -13.84 -12.09
C ILE A 339 -1.37 -14.86 -10.99
N ALA A 340 -0.39 -15.56 -10.41
CA ALA A 340 -0.64 -16.51 -9.32
C ALA A 340 -1.31 -15.81 -8.13
N GLN A 341 -0.80 -14.66 -7.72
CA GLN A 341 -1.34 -13.88 -6.63
C GLN A 341 -2.77 -13.39 -6.93
N GLN A 342 -3.02 -12.90 -8.14
CA GLN A 342 -4.36 -12.48 -8.57
C GLN A 342 -5.36 -13.64 -8.52
N ARG A 343 -5.01 -14.81 -9.06
CA ARG A 343 -5.86 -16.00 -9.01
C ARG A 343 -6.20 -16.44 -7.59
N VAL A 344 -5.23 -16.35 -6.68
CA VAL A 344 -5.45 -16.65 -5.26
C VAL A 344 -6.44 -15.63 -4.66
N GLN A 345 -6.25 -14.33 -4.92
CA GLN A 345 -7.13 -13.28 -4.41
C GLN A 345 -8.57 -13.42 -4.96
N GLU A 346 -8.71 -13.70 -6.25
CA GLU A 346 -10.03 -13.94 -6.89
C GLU A 346 -10.71 -15.16 -6.26
N ALA A 347 -10.02 -16.29 -6.17
CA ALA A 347 -10.59 -17.52 -5.58
C ALA A 347 -10.98 -17.33 -4.10
N MET A 348 -10.17 -16.60 -3.33
CA MET A 348 -10.51 -16.23 -1.95
C MET A 348 -11.75 -15.34 -1.92
N GLY A 349 -11.80 -14.31 -2.77
CA GLY A 349 -12.94 -13.40 -2.85
C GLY A 349 -14.23 -14.10 -3.22
N GLU A 350 -14.19 -14.99 -4.23
CA GLU A 350 -15.34 -15.81 -4.63
C GLU A 350 -15.79 -16.74 -3.52
N TYR A 351 -14.86 -17.39 -2.82
CA TYR A 351 -15.18 -18.29 -1.71
C TYR A 351 -15.85 -17.53 -0.56
N VAL A 352 -15.27 -16.42 -0.11
CA VAL A 352 -15.84 -15.57 0.95
C VAL A 352 -17.21 -15.00 0.53
N LYS A 353 -17.33 -14.56 -0.73
CA LYS A 353 -18.61 -14.11 -1.26
C LYS A 353 -19.66 -15.21 -1.20
N GLY A 354 -19.32 -16.43 -1.63
CA GLY A 354 -20.23 -17.58 -1.57
C GLY A 354 -20.67 -17.95 -0.15
N LEU A 355 -19.81 -17.73 0.86
CA LEU A 355 -20.17 -17.88 2.27
C LEU A 355 -21.11 -16.75 2.73
N SER A 356 -20.79 -15.51 2.37
CA SER A 356 -21.57 -14.33 2.74
C SER A 356 -22.98 -14.35 2.13
N ASP A 357 -23.11 -14.77 0.86
CA ASP A 357 -24.40 -14.84 0.17
C ASP A 357 -25.38 -15.87 0.81
N LYS A 358 -24.86 -16.83 1.57
CA LYS A 358 -25.65 -17.87 2.26
C LYS A 358 -25.89 -17.58 3.73
N ALA A 359 -25.18 -16.62 4.30
CA ALA A 359 -25.18 -16.35 5.73
C ALA A 359 -26.27 -15.36 6.14
N ASP A 360 -26.87 -15.56 7.34
CA ASP A 360 -27.69 -14.54 8.01
C ASP A 360 -26.77 -13.56 8.74
N ILE A 361 -26.51 -12.40 8.12
CA ILE A 361 -25.65 -11.35 8.68
C ILE A 361 -26.53 -10.17 9.09
N LYS A 362 -26.50 -9.82 10.39
CA LYS A 362 -27.22 -8.67 10.92
C LYS A 362 -26.22 -7.70 11.57
N ILE A 363 -26.10 -6.50 11.02
CA ILE A 363 -25.25 -5.44 11.53
C ILE A 363 -26.09 -4.53 12.43
N THR A 364 -25.68 -4.38 13.68
CA THR A 364 -26.34 -3.52 14.69
C THR A 364 -25.61 -2.20 14.90
N LYS A 365 -24.31 -2.14 14.52
CA LYS A 365 -23.51 -0.92 14.60
C LYS A 365 -23.89 0.07 13.51
N THR A 366 -24.15 1.32 13.92
CA THR A 366 -24.35 2.46 13.01
C THR A 366 -23.05 3.29 12.91
N PHE A 367 -22.84 3.90 11.77
CA PHE A 367 -21.71 4.81 11.51
C PHE A 367 -22.26 6.22 11.19
N ASP A 368 -21.54 7.26 11.55
CA ASP A 368 -22.03 8.64 11.38
C ASP A 368 -22.23 8.98 9.90
N MET A 369 -21.36 8.50 9.02
CA MET A 369 -21.51 8.67 7.59
C MET A 369 -22.81 8.05 7.00
N ASP A 370 -23.44 7.10 7.69
CA ASP A 370 -24.72 6.52 7.26
C ASP A 370 -25.92 7.41 7.59
N LYS A 371 -25.74 8.38 8.50
CA LYS A 371 -26.77 9.35 8.91
C LYS A 371 -26.86 10.54 7.95
N GLU A 372 -25.79 10.79 7.17
CA GLU A 372 -25.69 11.90 6.21
C GLU A 372 -26.19 11.57 4.81
N ALA A 373 -26.48 10.29 4.52
CA ALA A 373 -27.08 9.90 3.25
C ALA A 373 -28.52 10.48 3.15
N PRO A 374 -28.84 11.28 2.13
CA PRO A 374 -30.19 11.81 1.97
C PRO A 374 -31.16 10.64 1.86
N LYS A 375 -32.17 10.61 2.73
CA LYS A 375 -33.30 9.72 2.57
C LYS A 375 -33.87 9.95 1.18
N ALA A 376 -33.85 8.94 0.31
CA ALA A 376 -34.52 8.98 -0.96
C ALA A 376 -36.00 9.20 -0.69
N GLU A 377 -36.44 10.47 -0.71
CA GLU A 377 -37.87 10.82 -0.71
C GLU A 377 -38.47 10.27 -2.00
N GLY A 378 -39.26 9.20 -1.85
CA GLY A 378 -40.08 8.65 -2.91
C GLY A 378 -41.10 9.69 -3.34
N LYS A 379 -40.80 10.47 -4.38
CA LYS A 379 -41.81 11.25 -5.09
C LYS A 379 -42.81 10.25 -5.71
N LYS A 380 -43.94 10.10 -5.04
CA LYS A 380 -45.17 9.61 -5.69
C LYS A 380 -45.59 10.72 -6.66
N GLU A 381 -45.37 10.51 -7.95
CA GLU A 381 -46.09 11.26 -8.98
C GLU A 381 -47.54 10.87 -8.92
N GLU A 382 -48.39 11.77 -8.41
CA GLU A 382 -49.84 11.74 -8.63
C GLU A 382 -50.11 12.03 -10.11
N VAL A 383 -50.45 11.01 -10.83
CA VAL A 383 -51.08 11.15 -12.16
C VAL A 383 -52.47 11.69 -11.93
N LYS A 384 -52.69 13.01 -12.16
CA LYS A 384 -54.02 13.58 -12.33
C LYS A 384 -54.54 13.25 -13.72
N LYS A 385 -55.75 12.73 -13.71
CA LYS A 385 -56.59 12.48 -14.88
C LYS A 385 -56.90 13.77 -15.67
#